data_09d61d3ed22bbaca21242ad27953c65b
#
_entry.id   09d61d3ed22bbaca21242ad27953c65b
#
_cell.length_a   1.000
_cell.length_b   1.000
_cell.length_c   1.000
_cell.angle_alpha   90.00
_cell.angle_beta   90.00
_cell.angle_gamma   90.00
#
_symmetry.space_group_name_H-M   'P 1'
#
loop_
_entity.id
_entity.type
_entity.pdbx_description
1 polymer ?
#
loop_
_entity_poly.entity_id
_entity_poly.type
_entity_poly.pdbx_seq_one_letter_code
_entity_poly.pdbx_strand_id
1 'polypeptide(L)'
;MSAEGTPAVPAPDELIGMSIRRFLAVTASKTPIPGGGSVAGVVGGLSAALGEMVLAFTRGKKQFAGYADEHDALLVRLSRARGMFEDLTNDDAAAYSLFQEATSAEGEDKAQRMALATAAAIDVPRQMTALALSVLGDLLALGAHCNSYLLTDLAAAAVLAEAVVKLSDYNVRVNAVSMDDQAAGAELKAASARDVGRAKELREAVEMIVSEHV
;
A
#
# COMPACT_ATOMS: atom_id res chain seq x y z
N MET A 1 -27.22 18.58 -17.26
CA MET A 1 -26.09 17.70 -16.88
C MET A 1 -25.41 17.30 -18.18
N SER A 2 -24.30 17.94 -18.50
CA SER A 2 -23.50 17.63 -19.69
C SER A 2 -22.90 16.24 -19.48
N ALA A 3 -23.08 15.35 -20.48
CA ALA A 3 -22.38 14.08 -20.53
C ALA A 3 -20.87 14.35 -20.68
N GLU A 4 -20.16 14.49 -19.55
CA GLU A 4 -18.71 14.43 -19.56
C GLU A 4 -18.35 13.02 -20.06
N GLY A 5 -17.67 12.95 -21.20
CA GLY A 5 -17.22 11.70 -21.79
C GLY A 5 -16.36 10.92 -20.76
N THR A 6 -16.39 9.59 -20.83
CA THR A 6 -15.53 8.75 -19.98
C THR A 6 -14.09 9.26 -20.07
N PRO A 7 -13.43 9.57 -18.94
CA PRO A 7 -12.05 10.06 -18.97
C PRO A 7 -11.15 9.04 -19.65
N ALA A 8 -10.13 9.52 -20.38
CA ALA A 8 -9.15 8.65 -21.03
C ALA A 8 -8.45 7.78 -19.98
N VAL A 9 -8.21 6.51 -20.33
CA VAL A 9 -7.45 5.57 -19.50
C VAL A 9 -6.02 6.14 -19.36
N PRO A 10 -5.53 6.38 -18.14
CA PRO A 10 -4.19 6.90 -17.93
C PRO A 10 -3.12 5.85 -18.25
N ALA A 11 -1.92 6.28 -18.58
CA ALA A 11 -0.77 5.39 -18.59
C ALA A 11 -0.42 4.96 -17.14
N PRO A 12 0.10 3.73 -16.94
CA PRO A 12 0.44 3.24 -15.58
C PRO A 12 1.37 4.16 -14.80
N ASP A 13 2.34 4.78 -15.46
CA ASP A 13 3.34 5.68 -14.88
C ASP A 13 2.82 7.11 -14.60
N GLU A 14 1.59 7.41 -14.98
CA GLU A 14 0.98 8.73 -14.75
C GLU A 14 0.18 8.84 -13.46
N LEU A 15 -0.12 7.72 -12.77
CA LEU A 15 -1.11 7.70 -11.67
C LEU A 15 -0.71 8.62 -10.51
N ILE A 16 0.52 8.56 -10.06
CA ILE A 16 1.01 9.37 -8.93
C ILE A 16 1.10 10.86 -9.29
N GLY A 17 1.34 11.19 -10.57
CA GLY A 17 1.38 12.57 -11.04
C GLY A 17 0.01 13.24 -11.17
N MET A 18 -1.10 12.51 -10.99
CA MET A 18 -2.44 13.07 -11.09
C MET A 18 -2.77 13.98 -9.91
N SER A 19 -3.58 15.02 -10.18
CA SER A 19 -4.26 15.68 -9.07
C SER A 19 -5.21 14.71 -8.37
N ILE A 20 -5.41 14.86 -7.06
CA ILE A 20 -6.35 14.03 -6.29
C ILE A 20 -7.73 14.02 -6.96
N ARG A 21 -8.22 15.18 -7.43
CA ARG A 21 -9.50 15.26 -8.13
C ARG A 21 -9.55 14.39 -9.38
N ARG A 22 -8.48 14.37 -10.18
CA ARG A 22 -8.41 13.55 -11.39
C ARG A 22 -8.32 12.06 -11.04
N PHE A 23 -7.50 11.68 -10.07
CA PHE A 23 -7.39 10.31 -9.60
C PHE A 23 -8.75 9.76 -9.16
N LEU A 24 -9.48 10.49 -8.32
CA LEU A 24 -10.82 10.11 -7.86
C LEU A 24 -11.81 9.98 -9.02
N ALA A 25 -11.80 10.92 -9.97
CA ALA A 25 -12.71 10.89 -11.13
C ALA A 25 -12.44 9.69 -12.05
N VAL A 26 -11.17 9.35 -12.29
CA VAL A 26 -10.80 8.19 -13.12
C VAL A 26 -11.11 6.89 -12.39
N THR A 27 -10.81 6.78 -11.09
CA THR A 27 -11.17 5.61 -10.27
C THR A 27 -12.68 5.35 -10.26
N ALA A 28 -13.51 6.41 -10.27
CA ALA A 28 -14.96 6.31 -10.30
C ALA A 28 -15.54 6.00 -11.70
N SER A 29 -14.72 6.00 -12.73
CA SER A 29 -15.17 5.81 -14.11
C SER A 29 -15.12 4.35 -14.56
N LYS A 30 -15.66 4.07 -15.76
CA LYS A 30 -15.55 2.73 -16.38
C LYS A 30 -14.20 2.58 -17.08
N THR A 31 -13.11 2.69 -16.31
CA THR A 31 -11.73 2.47 -16.76
C THR A 31 -11.12 1.28 -16.01
N PRO A 32 -10.23 0.50 -16.64
CA PRO A 32 -9.62 -0.65 -15.98
C PRO A 32 -8.64 -0.26 -14.87
N ILE A 33 -7.99 0.89 -14.97
CA ILE A 33 -7.03 1.47 -14.02
C ILE A 33 -7.38 2.95 -13.76
N PRO A 34 -7.11 3.48 -12.53
CA PRO A 34 -6.63 2.77 -11.35
C PRO A 34 -7.68 1.86 -10.72
N GLY A 35 -7.25 0.71 -10.22
CA GLY A 35 -8.07 -0.26 -9.49
C GLY A 35 -7.78 -0.28 -7.99
N GLY A 36 -8.26 -1.34 -7.31
CA GLY A 36 -8.09 -1.51 -5.87
C GLY A 36 -6.65 -1.61 -5.41
N GLY A 37 -5.76 -2.18 -6.23
CA GLY A 37 -4.32 -2.27 -5.92
C GLY A 37 -3.63 -0.91 -6.03
N SER A 38 -3.87 -0.15 -7.10
CA SER A 38 -3.36 1.22 -7.22
C SER A 38 -3.87 2.12 -6.09
N VAL A 39 -5.13 1.96 -5.67
CA VAL A 39 -5.68 2.65 -4.49
C VAL A 39 -4.93 2.24 -3.22
N ALA A 40 -4.60 0.95 -3.06
CA ALA A 40 -3.83 0.48 -1.90
C ALA A 40 -2.43 1.13 -1.83
N GLY A 41 -1.74 1.29 -2.97
CA GLY A 41 -0.46 1.99 -3.04
C GLY A 41 -0.57 3.45 -2.59
N VAL A 42 -1.56 4.20 -3.10
CA VAL A 42 -1.82 5.59 -2.67
C VAL A 42 -2.11 5.68 -1.17
N VAL A 43 -2.92 4.75 -0.63
CA VAL A 43 -3.23 4.68 0.82
C VAL A 43 -1.96 4.39 1.64
N GLY A 44 -1.07 3.52 1.14
CA GLY A 44 0.22 3.25 1.77
C GLY A 44 1.14 4.48 1.79
N GLY A 45 1.21 5.21 0.68
CA GLY A 45 1.92 6.48 0.59
C GLY A 45 1.40 7.52 1.59
N LEU A 46 0.08 7.63 1.74
CA LEU A 46 -0.54 8.51 2.74
C LEU A 46 -0.22 8.08 4.17
N SER A 47 -0.22 6.77 4.46
CA SER A 47 0.18 6.24 5.77
C SER A 47 1.61 6.64 6.13
N ALA A 48 2.57 6.40 5.23
CA ALA A 48 3.96 6.78 5.43
C ALA A 48 4.14 8.30 5.60
N ALA A 49 3.44 9.09 4.77
CA ALA A 49 3.47 10.56 4.85
C ALA A 49 2.95 11.10 6.20
N LEU A 50 1.88 10.51 6.75
CA LEU A 50 1.43 10.86 8.11
C LEU A 50 2.47 10.53 9.17
N GLY A 51 3.15 9.37 9.07
CA GLY A 51 4.26 9.02 9.95
C GLY A 51 5.43 10.03 9.85
N GLU A 52 5.81 10.45 8.63
CA GLU A 52 6.79 11.51 8.41
C GLU A 52 6.35 12.84 9.06
N MET A 53 5.07 13.19 8.95
CA MET A 53 4.51 14.39 9.58
C MET A 53 4.62 14.32 11.11
N VAL A 54 4.24 13.21 11.73
CA VAL A 54 4.39 13.00 13.18
C VAL A 54 5.85 13.19 13.62
N LEU A 55 6.80 12.64 12.87
CA LEU A 55 8.23 12.84 13.09
C LEU A 55 8.63 14.32 12.95
N ALA A 56 8.17 15.00 11.90
CA ALA A 56 8.50 16.40 11.66
C ALA A 56 8.08 17.30 12.83
N PHE A 57 6.95 17.02 13.48
CA PHE A 57 6.49 17.74 14.67
C PHE A 57 7.07 17.22 15.99
N THR A 58 7.82 16.14 15.98
CA THR A 58 8.47 15.52 17.16
C THR A 58 9.94 15.88 17.26
N ARG A 59 10.67 15.77 16.15
CA ARG A 59 12.10 15.97 16.06
C ARG A 59 12.53 17.37 16.50
N GLY A 60 13.73 17.45 17.08
CA GLY A 60 14.33 18.72 17.52
C GLY A 60 13.72 19.30 18.80
N LYS A 61 12.65 18.72 19.36
CA LYS A 61 12.13 19.14 20.66
C LYS A 61 13.01 18.60 21.77
N LYS A 62 13.31 19.46 22.76
CA LYS A 62 14.23 19.16 23.88
C LYS A 62 13.85 17.90 24.64
N GLN A 63 12.54 17.65 24.83
CA GLN A 63 12.03 16.49 25.56
C GLN A 63 12.30 15.16 24.84
N PHE A 64 12.54 15.17 23.52
CA PHE A 64 12.81 13.98 22.70
C PHE A 64 14.29 13.90 22.25
N ALA A 65 15.19 14.71 22.83
CA ALA A 65 16.58 14.74 22.42
C ALA A 65 17.30 13.39 22.55
N GLY A 66 16.88 12.54 23.51
CA GLY A 66 17.42 11.20 23.69
C GLY A 66 17.08 10.20 22.59
N TYR A 67 16.12 10.52 21.71
CA TYR A 67 15.63 9.67 20.60
C TYR A 67 16.06 10.21 19.23
N ALA A 68 16.99 11.15 19.16
CA ALA A 68 17.34 11.84 17.91
C ALA A 68 17.78 10.86 16.81
N ASP A 69 18.69 9.94 17.10
CA ASP A 69 19.20 8.96 16.14
C ASP A 69 18.12 8.00 15.66
N GLU A 70 17.21 7.59 16.55
CA GLU A 70 16.08 6.75 16.22
C GLU A 70 15.07 7.47 15.32
N HIS A 71 14.75 8.73 15.64
CA HIS A 71 13.90 9.57 14.79
C HIS A 71 14.49 9.79 13.40
N ASP A 72 15.81 9.96 13.29
CA ASP A 72 16.47 10.10 11.99
C ASP A 72 16.39 8.81 11.18
N ALA A 73 16.57 7.66 11.82
CA ALA A 73 16.44 6.36 11.18
C ALA A 73 14.98 6.09 10.74
N LEU A 74 14.00 6.40 11.59
CA LEU A 74 12.57 6.29 11.27
C LEU A 74 12.19 7.16 10.07
N LEU A 75 12.67 8.41 10.03
CA LEU A 75 12.40 9.32 8.92
C LEU A 75 12.91 8.75 7.59
N VAL A 76 14.14 8.22 7.58
CA VAL A 76 14.72 7.61 6.37
C VAL A 76 13.87 6.42 5.91
N ARG A 77 13.42 5.55 6.82
CA ARG A 77 12.59 4.39 6.47
C ARG A 77 11.21 4.79 5.95
N LEU A 78 10.51 5.69 6.65
CA LEU A 78 9.18 6.15 6.24
C LEU A 78 9.22 6.91 4.91
N SER A 79 10.23 7.76 4.68
CA SER A 79 10.38 8.47 3.41
C SER A 79 10.65 7.50 2.24
N ARG A 80 11.47 6.46 2.45
CA ARG A 80 11.67 5.41 1.45
C ARG A 80 10.39 4.62 1.22
N ALA A 81 9.68 4.25 2.28
CA ALA A 81 8.43 3.52 2.17
C ALA A 81 7.39 4.31 1.36
N ARG A 82 7.29 5.62 1.57
CA ARG A 82 6.40 6.48 0.77
C ARG A 82 6.77 6.42 -0.72
N GLY A 83 8.04 6.62 -1.09
CA GLY A 83 8.47 6.51 -2.48
C GLY A 83 8.20 5.12 -3.08
N MET A 84 8.45 4.03 -2.33
CA MET A 84 8.16 2.67 -2.79
C MET A 84 6.65 2.44 -3.00
N PHE A 85 5.77 3.01 -2.18
CA PHE A 85 4.33 2.93 -2.42
C PHE A 85 3.90 3.72 -3.66
N GLU A 86 4.56 4.84 -3.97
CA GLU A 86 4.36 5.59 -5.20
C GLU A 86 4.70 4.71 -6.42
N ASP A 87 5.85 4.03 -6.40
CA ASP A 87 6.26 3.10 -7.45
C ASP A 87 5.28 1.92 -7.57
N LEU A 88 4.94 1.27 -6.45
CA LEU A 88 4.01 0.13 -6.43
C LEU A 88 2.59 0.51 -6.90
N THR A 89 2.18 1.77 -6.77
CA THR A 89 0.92 2.26 -7.35
C THR A 89 0.91 2.14 -8.87
N ASN A 90 2.02 2.51 -9.50
CA ASN A 90 2.21 2.42 -10.94
C ASN A 90 2.42 0.96 -11.38
N ASP A 91 3.17 0.18 -10.60
CA ASP A 91 3.43 -1.24 -10.87
C ASP A 91 2.14 -2.08 -10.88
N ASP A 92 1.17 -1.78 -9.98
CA ASP A 92 -0.14 -2.43 -9.99
C ASP A 92 -0.88 -2.21 -11.30
N ALA A 93 -0.89 -0.97 -11.79
CA ALA A 93 -1.51 -0.64 -13.08
C ALA A 93 -0.78 -1.30 -14.24
N ALA A 94 0.55 -1.38 -14.20
CA ALA A 94 1.36 -2.06 -15.21
C ALA A 94 1.11 -3.58 -15.19
N ALA A 95 1.04 -4.21 -14.02
CA ALA A 95 0.73 -5.64 -13.87
C ALA A 95 -0.66 -5.98 -14.44
N TYR A 96 -1.65 -5.10 -14.23
CA TYR A 96 -2.96 -5.26 -14.82
C TYR A 96 -2.92 -5.16 -16.36
N SER A 97 -2.17 -4.21 -16.91
CA SER A 97 -2.00 -4.06 -18.37
C SER A 97 -1.34 -5.30 -18.98
N LEU A 98 -0.30 -5.83 -18.34
CA LEU A 98 0.35 -7.09 -18.75
C LEU A 98 -0.65 -8.26 -18.75
N PHE A 99 -1.53 -8.34 -17.75
CA PHE A 99 -2.55 -9.38 -17.69
C PHE A 99 -3.56 -9.28 -18.83
N GLN A 100 -4.00 -8.07 -19.19
CA GLN A 100 -4.88 -7.85 -20.33
C GLN A 100 -4.22 -8.23 -21.66
N GLU A 101 -2.95 -7.83 -21.86
CA GLU A 101 -2.17 -8.19 -23.06
C GLU A 101 -1.99 -9.71 -23.16
N ALA A 102 -1.66 -10.39 -22.06
CA ALA A 102 -1.51 -11.84 -22.02
C ALA A 102 -2.83 -12.57 -22.33
N THR A 103 -3.96 -12.04 -21.85
CA THR A 103 -5.29 -12.59 -22.12
C THR A 103 -5.63 -12.52 -23.63
N SER A 104 -5.26 -11.41 -24.27
CA SER A 104 -5.52 -11.15 -25.70
C SER A 104 -4.50 -11.80 -26.62
N ALA A 105 -3.37 -12.31 -26.11
CA ALA A 105 -2.32 -12.93 -26.88
C ALA A 105 -2.80 -14.24 -27.53
N GLU A 106 -2.27 -14.53 -28.72
CA GLU A 106 -2.48 -15.80 -29.45
C GLU A 106 -1.12 -16.47 -29.70
N GLY A 107 -1.12 -17.78 -29.98
CA GLY A 107 0.08 -18.55 -30.32
C GLY A 107 0.76 -19.21 -29.13
N GLU A 108 1.95 -19.77 -29.39
CA GLU A 108 2.68 -20.65 -28.46
C GLU A 108 3.14 -19.92 -27.18
N ASP A 109 3.39 -18.61 -27.26
CA ASP A 109 3.87 -17.81 -26.11
C ASP A 109 2.77 -17.40 -25.13
N LYS A 110 1.49 -17.66 -25.43
CA LYS A 110 0.36 -17.23 -24.58
C LYS A 110 0.46 -17.74 -23.14
N ALA A 111 0.77 -19.02 -22.98
CA ALA A 111 0.89 -19.64 -21.66
C ALA A 111 2.03 -18.98 -20.83
N GLN A 112 3.17 -18.70 -21.44
CA GLN A 112 4.30 -18.06 -20.77
C GLN A 112 3.96 -16.62 -20.39
N ARG A 113 3.32 -15.85 -21.27
CA ARG A 113 2.89 -14.48 -20.98
C ARG A 113 1.87 -14.44 -19.84
N MET A 114 0.93 -15.38 -19.83
CA MET A 114 -0.06 -15.48 -18.76
C MET A 114 0.59 -15.83 -17.42
N ALA A 115 1.56 -16.75 -17.40
CA ALA A 115 2.29 -17.09 -16.17
C ALA A 115 3.04 -15.88 -15.61
N LEU A 116 3.72 -15.11 -16.46
CA LEU A 116 4.43 -13.88 -16.05
C LEU A 116 3.46 -12.81 -15.53
N ALA A 117 2.34 -12.58 -16.21
CA ALA A 117 1.33 -11.62 -15.80
C ALA A 117 0.69 -12.00 -14.46
N THR A 118 0.38 -13.28 -14.26
CA THR A 118 -0.15 -13.81 -12.98
C THR A 118 0.87 -13.64 -11.85
N ALA A 119 2.16 -13.92 -12.12
CA ALA A 119 3.22 -13.72 -11.13
C ALA A 119 3.33 -12.24 -10.71
N ALA A 120 3.32 -11.30 -11.67
CA ALA A 120 3.35 -9.87 -11.37
C ALA A 120 2.10 -9.43 -10.57
N ALA A 121 0.90 -9.88 -10.95
CA ALA A 121 -0.35 -9.59 -10.27
C ALA A 121 -0.41 -10.12 -8.81
N ILE A 122 0.43 -11.11 -8.47
CA ILE A 122 0.59 -11.62 -7.10
C ILE A 122 1.71 -10.89 -6.37
N ASP A 123 2.81 -10.60 -7.04
CA ASP A 123 4.03 -10.07 -6.41
C ASP A 123 3.85 -8.62 -5.94
N VAL A 124 3.24 -7.76 -6.75
CA VAL A 124 2.98 -6.35 -6.39
C VAL A 124 2.19 -6.22 -5.08
N PRO A 125 1.00 -6.84 -4.90
CA PRO A 125 0.28 -6.74 -3.63
C PRO A 125 1.04 -7.38 -2.45
N ARG A 126 1.88 -8.39 -2.67
CA ARG A 126 2.73 -8.96 -1.61
C ARG A 126 3.82 -7.96 -1.18
N GLN A 127 4.42 -7.23 -2.11
CA GLN A 127 5.37 -6.16 -1.80
C GLN A 127 4.69 -5.04 -1.01
N MET A 128 3.49 -4.62 -1.41
CA MET A 128 2.68 -3.65 -0.66
C MET A 128 2.40 -4.12 0.78
N THR A 129 2.06 -5.41 0.95
CA THR A 129 1.84 -6.01 2.27
C THR A 129 3.09 -5.95 3.14
N ALA A 130 4.23 -6.40 2.62
CA ALA A 130 5.49 -6.40 3.37
C ALA A 130 5.91 -4.97 3.79
N LEU A 131 5.75 -4.01 2.88
CA LEU A 131 6.05 -2.61 3.12
C LEU A 131 5.11 -2.00 4.17
N ALA A 132 3.81 -2.27 4.10
CA ALA A 132 2.82 -1.79 5.07
C ALA A 132 3.06 -2.36 6.48
N LEU A 133 3.45 -3.63 6.59
CA LEU A 133 3.84 -4.23 7.86
C LEU A 133 5.11 -3.57 8.44
N SER A 134 6.07 -3.21 7.59
CA SER A 134 7.25 -2.45 8.03
C SER A 134 6.87 -1.07 8.54
N VAL A 135 6.00 -0.35 7.81
CA VAL A 135 5.48 0.96 8.24
C VAL A 135 4.75 0.86 9.57
N LEU A 136 3.90 -0.17 9.78
CA LEU A 136 3.22 -0.40 11.06
C LEU A 136 4.20 -0.58 12.22
N GLY A 137 5.29 -1.33 12.00
CA GLY A 137 6.36 -1.49 12.99
C GLY A 137 7.06 -0.17 13.32
N ASP A 138 7.33 0.66 12.31
CA ASP A 138 7.93 1.98 12.49
C ASP A 138 7.00 2.96 13.22
N LEU A 139 5.69 2.93 12.91
CA LEU A 139 4.68 3.74 13.61
C LEU A 139 4.53 3.32 15.08
N LEU A 140 4.58 2.03 15.37
CA LEU A 140 4.55 1.51 16.73
C LEU A 140 5.78 1.98 17.53
N ALA A 141 6.97 1.89 16.95
CA ALA A 141 8.19 2.40 17.57
C ALA A 141 8.09 3.90 17.83
N LEU A 142 7.61 4.68 16.85
CA LEU A 142 7.43 6.12 16.98
C LEU A 142 6.43 6.48 18.10
N GLY A 143 5.38 5.72 18.29
CA GLY A 143 4.32 5.98 19.27
C GLY A 143 4.83 6.14 20.69
N ALA A 144 5.89 5.40 21.06
CA ALA A 144 6.45 5.44 22.41
C ALA A 144 7.12 6.79 22.78
N HIS A 145 7.53 7.59 21.79
CA HIS A 145 8.27 8.84 22.00
C HIS A 145 7.99 9.91 20.96
N CYS A 146 6.72 10.08 20.58
CA CYS A 146 6.31 11.16 19.69
C CYS A 146 5.57 12.29 20.43
N ASN A 147 5.32 13.36 19.69
CA ASN A 147 4.55 14.48 20.19
C ASN A 147 3.08 14.06 20.41
N SER A 148 2.60 14.14 21.65
CA SER A 148 1.24 13.72 22.02
C SER A 148 0.12 14.41 21.23
N TYR A 149 0.34 15.64 20.73
CA TYR A 149 -0.63 16.33 19.87
C TYR A 149 -0.83 15.65 18.50
N LEU A 150 0.06 14.74 18.10
CA LEU A 150 0.01 14.03 16.83
C LEU A 150 -0.40 12.55 16.97
N LEU A 151 -0.83 12.12 18.14
CA LEU A 151 -1.21 10.72 18.37
C LEU A 151 -2.41 10.28 17.51
N THR A 152 -3.36 11.17 17.25
CA THR A 152 -4.48 10.88 16.35
C THR A 152 -4.03 10.69 14.90
N ASP A 153 -3.03 11.45 14.45
CA ASP A 153 -2.44 11.28 13.12
C ASP A 153 -1.62 9.99 13.04
N LEU A 154 -0.93 9.61 14.12
CA LEU A 154 -0.24 8.33 14.23
C LEU A 154 -1.21 7.15 14.12
N ALA A 155 -2.34 7.20 14.84
CA ALA A 155 -3.41 6.19 14.74
C ALA A 155 -3.99 6.13 13.33
N ALA A 156 -4.26 7.28 12.71
CA ALA A 156 -4.73 7.35 11.33
C ALA A 156 -3.74 6.68 10.36
N ALA A 157 -2.43 6.95 10.51
CA ALA A 157 -1.40 6.29 9.72
C ALA A 157 -1.44 4.76 9.88
N ALA A 158 -1.58 4.25 11.11
CA ALA A 158 -1.64 2.82 11.38
C ALA A 158 -2.89 2.15 10.77
N VAL A 159 -4.05 2.81 10.85
CA VAL A 159 -5.30 2.34 10.22
C VAL A 159 -5.15 2.26 8.69
N LEU A 160 -4.52 3.26 8.07
CA LEU A 160 -4.25 3.25 6.63
C LEU A 160 -3.30 2.12 6.24
N ALA A 161 -2.23 1.89 7.00
CA ALA A 161 -1.30 0.79 6.73
C ALA A 161 -1.98 -0.60 6.87
N GLU A 162 -2.82 -0.82 7.89
CA GLU A 162 -3.63 -2.04 8.00
C GLU A 162 -4.57 -2.19 6.79
N ALA A 163 -5.20 -1.11 6.33
CA ALA A 163 -6.05 -1.13 5.15
C ALA A 163 -5.30 -1.59 3.90
N VAL A 164 -4.05 -1.15 3.70
CA VAL A 164 -3.19 -1.62 2.59
C VAL A 164 -3.04 -3.14 2.62
N VAL A 165 -2.73 -3.72 3.79
CA VAL A 165 -2.56 -5.18 3.93
C VAL A 165 -3.84 -5.92 3.58
N LYS A 166 -5.00 -5.43 4.02
CA LYS A 166 -6.32 -6.02 3.70
C LYS A 166 -6.65 -5.92 2.21
N LEU A 167 -6.39 -4.77 1.58
CA LEU A 167 -6.63 -4.57 0.15
C LEU A 167 -5.72 -5.48 -0.68
N SER A 168 -4.46 -5.61 -0.28
CA SER A 168 -3.48 -6.49 -0.90
C SER A 168 -3.86 -7.97 -0.75
N ASP A 169 -4.40 -8.40 0.41
CA ASP A 169 -4.90 -9.77 0.62
C ASP A 169 -5.98 -10.15 -0.40
N TYR A 170 -6.92 -9.24 -0.69
CA TYR A 170 -7.93 -9.51 -1.72
C TYR A 170 -7.31 -9.74 -3.09
N ASN A 171 -6.32 -8.94 -3.48
CA ASN A 171 -5.61 -9.10 -4.75
C ASN A 171 -4.79 -10.40 -4.80
N VAL A 172 -4.06 -10.73 -3.74
CA VAL A 172 -3.34 -12.01 -3.65
C VAL A 172 -4.30 -13.18 -3.78
N ARG A 173 -5.41 -13.16 -3.06
CA ARG A 173 -6.37 -14.27 -3.04
C ARG A 173 -7.06 -14.49 -4.36
N VAL A 174 -7.45 -13.43 -5.07
CA VAL A 174 -8.11 -13.57 -6.38
C VAL A 174 -7.15 -14.07 -7.43
N ASN A 175 -5.91 -13.59 -7.43
CA ASN A 175 -4.89 -14.01 -8.41
C ASN A 175 -4.32 -15.41 -8.12
N ALA A 176 -4.21 -15.82 -6.85
CA ALA A 176 -3.76 -17.16 -6.46
C ALA A 176 -4.72 -18.29 -6.93
N VAL A 177 -5.98 -17.97 -7.26
CA VAL A 177 -6.91 -18.96 -7.86
C VAL A 177 -6.47 -19.34 -9.27
N SER A 178 -5.83 -18.42 -9.99
CA SER A 178 -5.41 -18.60 -11.39
C SER A 178 -4.06 -19.30 -11.54
N MET A 179 -3.43 -19.71 -10.43
CA MET A 179 -2.16 -20.46 -10.46
C MET A 179 -2.38 -21.92 -10.87
N ASP A 180 -1.50 -22.45 -11.72
CA ASP A 180 -1.51 -23.87 -12.09
C ASP A 180 -1.20 -24.76 -10.87
N ASP A 181 -0.26 -24.34 -10.02
CA ASP A 181 0.04 -25.01 -8.76
C ASP A 181 -0.94 -24.57 -7.66
N GLN A 182 -1.99 -25.35 -7.49
CA GLN A 182 -3.03 -25.12 -6.49
C GLN A 182 -2.53 -25.20 -5.05
N ALA A 183 -1.49 -26.01 -4.79
CA ALA A 183 -0.89 -26.12 -3.46
C ALA A 183 -0.13 -24.84 -3.11
N ALA A 184 0.68 -24.32 -4.02
CA ALA A 184 1.34 -23.01 -3.87
C ALA A 184 0.33 -21.86 -3.72
N GLY A 185 -0.78 -21.89 -4.49
CA GLY A 185 -1.86 -20.92 -4.35
C GLY A 185 -2.54 -20.94 -2.97
N ALA A 186 -2.74 -22.14 -2.41
CA ALA A 186 -3.31 -22.30 -1.06
C ALA A 186 -2.34 -21.76 0.02
N GLU A 187 -1.04 -22.02 -0.13
CA GLU A 187 0.00 -21.53 0.78
C GLU A 187 0.08 -19.99 0.76
N LEU A 188 0.04 -19.37 -0.42
CA LEU A 188 0.01 -17.91 -0.58
C LEU A 188 -1.20 -17.28 0.14
N LYS A 189 -2.39 -17.85 -0.02
CA LYS A 189 -3.60 -17.39 0.68
C LYS A 189 -3.46 -17.50 2.20
N ALA A 190 -2.90 -18.60 2.68
CA ALA A 190 -2.67 -18.79 4.12
C ALA A 190 -1.61 -17.83 4.67
N ALA A 191 -0.55 -17.54 3.92
CA ALA A 191 0.46 -16.55 4.28
C ALA A 191 -0.16 -15.14 4.35
N SER A 192 -0.90 -14.74 3.32
CA SER A 192 -1.58 -13.44 3.27
C SER A 192 -2.57 -13.25 4.44
N ALA A 193 -3.33 -14.30 4.80
CA ALA A 193 -4.22 -14.25 5.97
C ALA A 193 -3.47 -14.05 7.29
N ARG A 194 -2.27 -14.63 7.45
CA ARG A 194 -1.41 -14.40 8.63
C ARG A 194 -0.92 -12.95 8.67
N ASP A 195 -0.57 -12.37 7.53
CA ASP A 195 -0.13 -10.98 7.42
C ASP A 195 -1.25 -10.00 7.79
N VAL A 196 -2.50 -10.29 7.41
CA VAL A 196 -3.68 -9.51 7.86
C VAL A 196 -3.82 -9.57 9.38
N GLY A 197 -3.66 -10.74 10.00
CA GLY A 197 -3.67 -10.88 11.46
C GLY A 197 -2.60 -10.04 12.13
N ARG A 198 -1.36 -10.12 11.63
CA ARG A 198 -0.22 -9.35 12.13
C ARG A 198 -0.41 -7.83 11.98
N ALA A 199 -0.95 -7.37 10.84
CA ALA A 199 -1.24 -5.96 10.63
C ALA A 199 -2.26 -5.43 11.64
N LYS A 200 -3.31 -6.22 11.92
CA LYS A 200 -4.30 -5.90 12.93
C LYS A 200 -3.66 -5.77 14.33
N GLU A 201 -2.82 -6.72 14.73
CA GLU A 201 -2.13 -6.68 16.03
C GLU A 201 -1.26 -5.44 16.18
N LEU A 202 -0.49 -5.08 15.14
CA LEU A 202 0.36 -3.90 15.14
C LEU A 202 -0.46 -2.60 15.22
N ARG A 203 -1.55 -2.49 14.44
CA ARG A 203 -2.44 -1.33 14.50
C ARG A 203 -3.09 -1.20 15.89
N GLU A 204 -3.56 -2.30 16.48
CA GLU A 204 -4.14 -2.31 17.83
C GLU A 204 -3.12 -1.88 18.89
N ALA A 205 -1.85 -2.28 18.73
CA ALA A 205 -0.79 -1.83 19.62
C ALA A 205 -0.53 -0.32 19.51
N VAL A 206 -0.57 0.26 18.32
CA VAL A 206 -0.50 1.73 18.13
C VAL A 206 -1.70 2.42 18.78
N GLU A 207 -2.92 1.91 18.56
CA GLU A 207 -4.14 2.49 19.14
C GLU A 207 -4.16 2.41 20.68
N MET A 208 -3.56 1.39 21.28
CA MET A 208 -3.39 1.32 22.74
C MET A 208 -2.56 2.49 23.26
N ILE A 209 -1.44 2.81 22.61
CA ILE A 209 -0.61 3.98 22.99
C ILE A 209 -1.44 5.27 22.89
N VAL A 210 -2.25 5.40 21.83
CA VAL A 210 -3.10 6.59 21.65
C VAL A 210 -4.16 6.69 22.73
N SER A 211 -4.83 5.57 23.08
CA SER A 211 -5.92 5.55 24.05
C SER A 211 -5.48 5.85 25.50
N GLU A 212 -4.20 5.67 25.81
CA GLU A 212 -3.63 6.05 27.11
C GLU A 212 -3.47 7.57 27.27
N HIS A 213 -3.58 8.33 26.18
CA HIS A 213 -3.30 9.77 26.13
C HIS A 213 -4.50 10.63 25.65
N VAL A 214 -5.56 10.00 25.18
CA VAL A 214 -6.80 10.62 24.69
C VAL A 214 -7.98 10.16 25.54
#